data_13ad5b2536878703d3e792b691bfc54b
#
_entry.id   13ad5b2536878703d3e792b691bfc54b
#
_cell.length_a   1.000
_cell.length_b   1.000
_cell.length_c   1.000
_cell.angle_alpha   90.00
_cell.angle_beta   90.00
_cell.angle_gamma   90.00
#
_symmetry.space_group_name_H-M   'P 1'
#
loop_
_entity.id
_entity.type
_entity.pdbx_description
1 polymer ?
#
loop_
_entity_poly.entity_id
_entity_poly.type
_entity_poly.pdbx_seq_one_letter_code
_entity_poly.pdbx_strand_id
1 'polypeptide(L)'
;MSRRLTATACTFMVFVSAACTPSAPALPSDASPAAVSEKVGGSDGSSFLGDITSFEWPDDGRHAGELLSWIPRDAKSSDPEAANRAGATAHAIATFLADHYNDAKGAGATNPALIQAYATALIPYLGAMVGDPNGTSGFEPLDSLDSSMPRTAEVFAVMATDAAADHTFIDAASSHADTYEKQFADVAAADPTLSSPNWRNDLLPAARIRGLIKAGSRLAGRQPDPTTQRSVYGLQYLVVSRMVRGSAPFISPEYFNPDGSLKSADEIDGPWSRYNAQLGSYLTSYPQITDAIKAFQATFTAIGQP
;
A
#
# COMPACT_ATOMS: atom_id res chain seq x y z
N MET A 1 87.31 -1.91 -19.94
CA MET A 1 86.11 -2.68 -19.55
C MET A 1 84.92 -1.75 -19.65
N SER A 2 84.20 -1.73 -20.76
CA SER A 2 83.00 -0.89 -20.97
C SER A 2 81.74 -1.74 -20.79
N ARG A 3 80.94 -1.40 -19.81
CA ARG A 3 79.60 -1.98 -19.62
C ARG A 3 78.58 -1.18 -20.43
N ARG A 4 77.92 -1.82 -21.38
CA ARG A 4 76.77 -1.30 -22.12
C ARG A 4 75.53 -1.58 -21.27
N LEU A 5 74.80 -0.49 -20.96
CA LEU A 5 73.47 -0.57 -20.38
C LEU A 5 72.45 -0.65 -21.52
N THR A 6 71.67 -1.76 -21.55
CA THR A 6 70.55 -1.91 -22.46
C THR A 6 69.28 -1.45 -21.74
N ALA A 7 68.67 -0.40 -22.26
CA ALA A 7 67.37 0.10 -21.75
C ALA A 7 66.26 -0.64 -22.46
N THR A 8 65.46 -1.38 -21.70
CA THR A 8 64.27 -2.07 -22.16
C THR A 8 63.07 -1.10 -22.01
N ALA A 9 62.53 -0.63 -23.15
CA ALA A 9 61.33 0.15 -23.16
C ALA A 9 60.10 -0.75 -23.00
N CYS A 10 59.41 -0.66 -21.85
CA CYS A 10 58.08 -1.23 -21.65
C CYS A 10 57.02 -0.36 -22.30
N THR A 11 56.44 -0.80 -23.42
CA THR A 11 55.29 -0.16 -24.04
C THR A 11 54.03 -0.61 -23.27
N PHE A 12 53.44 0.30 -22.49
CA PHE A 12 52.12 0.11 -21.88
C PHE A 12 51.05 0.27 -22.95
N MET A 13 50.42 -0.81 -23.38
CA MET A 13 49.15 -0.76 -24.12
C MET A 13 48.02 -0.49 -23.16
N VAL A 14 47.45 0.72 -23.19
CA VAL A 14 46.20 1.06 -22.55
C VAL A 14 45.07 0.50 -23.40
N PHE A 15 44.47 -0.62 -22.95
CA PHE A 15 43.19 -1.08 -23.49
C PHE A 15 42.10 -0.15 -22.98
N VAL A 16 41.63 0.77 -23.81
CA VAL A 16 40.39 1.48 -23.61
C VAL A 16 39.24 0.48 -23.89
N SER A 17 38.72 -0.15 -22.86
CA SER A 17 37.48 -0.90 -22.96
C SER A 17 36.37 0.13 -23.23
N ALA A 18 35.87 0.20 -24.45
CA ALA A 18 34.61 0.88 -24.73
C ALA A 18 33.50 0.11 -23.96
N ALA A 19 33.15 0.57 -22.76
CA ALA A 19 31.96 0.12 -22.10
C ALA A 19 30.79 0.51 -23.01
N CYS A 20 30.09 -0.48 -23.57
CA CYS A 20 28.79 -0.26 -24.20
C CYS A 20 27.85 0.24 -23.10
N THR A 21 27.65 1.55 -23.00
CA THR A 21 26.57 2.13 -22.19
C THR A 21 25.27 1.63 -22.80
N PRO A 22 24.39 0.96 -22.03
CA PRO A 22 23.08 0.56 -22.52
C PRO A 22 22.33 1.81 -23.01
N SER A 23 21.72 1.73 -24.19
CA SER A 23 20.90 2.82 -24.70
C SER A 23 19.62 2.94 -23.87
N ALA A 24 19.20 4.17 -23.58
CA ALA A 24 17.96 4.41 -22.86
C ALA A 24 16.75 3.78 -23.59
N PRO A 25 15.80 3.18 -22.85
CA PRO A 25 14.55 2.70 -23.43
C PRO A 25 13.82 3.81 -24.17
N ALA A 26 13.24 3.46 -25.33
CA ALA A 26 12.46 4.41 -26.09
C ALA A 26 11.12 4.69 -25.39
N LEU A 27 10.92 5.93 -24.95
CA LEU A 27 9.64 6.37 -24.42
C LEU A 27 8.68 6.73 -25.58
N PRO A 28 7.34 6.57 -25.38
CA PRO A 28 6.36 6.98 -26.35
C PRO A 28 6.54 8.46 -26.75
N SER A 29 6.58 8.75 -28.04
CA SER A 29 6.63 10.13 -28.54
C SER A 29 5.30 10.88 -28.35
N ASP A 30 4.19 10.14 -28.28
CA ASP A 30 2.87 10.63 -27.87
C ASP A 30 2.65 10.24 -26.38
N ALA A 31 2.67 11.26 -25.51
CA ALA A 31 2.41 11.12 -24.08
C ALA A 31 0.92 11.24 -23.72
N SER A 32 0.02 11.17 -24.73
CA SER A 32 -1.42 11.18 -24.44
C SER A 32 -1.84 9.97 -23.59
N PRO A 33 -2.87 10.10 -22.73
CA PRO A 33 -3.39 8.99 -21.92
C PRO A 33 -3.70 7.73 -22.75
N ALA A 34 -4.21 7.90 -23.98
CA ALA A 34 -4.54 6.77 -24.86
C ALA A 34 -3.28 6.03 -25.34
N ALA A 35 -2.28 6.75 -25.83
CA ALA A 35 -1.04 6.14 -26.32
C ALA A 35 -0.23 5.46 -25.21
N VAL A 36 -0.15 6.09 -24.02
CA VAL A 36 0.52 5.49 -22.86
C VAL A 36 -0.22 4.25 -22.38
N SER A 37 -1.56 4.30 -22.29
CA SER A 37 -2.37 3.13 -21.90
C SER A 37 -2.21 1.97 -22.89
N GLU A 38 -2.21 2.23 -24.19
CA GLU A 38 -1.97 1.22 -25.22
C GLU A 38 -0.56 0.61 -25.08
N LYS A 39 0.46 1.44 -24.83
CA LYS A 39 1.83 0.97 -24.64
C LYS A 39 1.99 0.12 -23.38
N VAL A 40 1.39 0.53 -22.27
CA VAL A 40 1.47 -0.18 -20.96
C VAL A 40 0.60 -1.44 -20.93
N GLY A 41 -0.61 -1.38 -21.51
CA GLY A 41 -1.56 -2.50 -21.52
C GLY A 41 -1.42 -3.45 -22.74
N GLY A 42 -0.56 -3.12 -23.71
CA GLY A 42 -0.35 -3.95 -24.90
C GLY A 42 0.49 -5.19 -24.64
N SER A 43 0.67 -6.03 -25.67
CA SER A 43 1.44 -7.30 -25.59
C SER A 43 2.88 -7.11 -25.07
N ASP A 44 3.49 -5.98 -25.34
CA ASP A 44 4.85 -5.66 -24.94
C ASP A 44 4.91 -4.78 -23.69
N GLY A 45 3.76 -4.55 -23.04
CA GLY A 45 3.65 -3.63 -21.90
C GLY A 45 4.50 -4.02 -20.71
N SER A 46 4.53 -5.30 -20.36
CA SER A 46 5.39 -5.80 -19.28
C SER A 46 6.87 -5.61 -19.60
N SER A 47 7.29 -5.85 -20.85
CA SER A 47 8.67 -5.60 -21.27
C SER A 47 9.02 -4.11 -21.21
N PHE A 48 8.12 -3.25 -21.71
CA PHE A 48 8.29 -1.81 -21.63
C PHE A 48 8.42 -1.31 -20.18
N LEU A 49 7.54 -1.76 -19.28
CA LEU A 49 7.63 -1.42 -17.85
C LEU A 49 8.94 -1.94 -17.25
N GLY A 50 9.37 -3.15 -17.61
CA GLY A 50 10.65 -3.72 -17.19
C GLY A 50 11.84 -2.88 -17.61
N ASP A 51 11.87 -2.49 -18.88
CA ASP A 51 12.94 -1.67 -19.45
C ASP A 51 13.05 -0.32 -18.74
N ILE A 52 11.92 0.41 -18.57
CA ILE A 52 11.95 1.73 -17.92
C ILE A 52 12.22 1.66 -16.42
N THR A 53 11.88 0.55 -15.77
CA THR A 53 12.08 0.37 -14.32
C THR A 53 13.53 -0.01 -14.02
N SER A 54 14.17 -0.82 -14.87
CA SER A 54 15.52 -1.33 -14.64
C SER A 54 16.63 -0.43 -15.18
N PHE A 55 16.31 0.43 -16.17
CA PHE A 55 17.30 1.36 -16.74
C PHE A 55 17.63 2.46 -15.72
N GLU A 56 18.93 2.70 -15.48
CA GLU A 56 19.40 3.79 -14.61
C GLU A 56 19.27 5.14 -15.31
N TRP A 57 18.18 5.85 -15.02
CA TRP A 57 17.88 7.14 -15.62
C TRP A 57 18.71 8.26 -14.99
N PRO A 58 19.31 9.16 -15.80
CA PRO A 58 20.07 10.30 -15.27
C PRO A 58 19.25 11.29 -14.43
N ASP A 59 17.92 11.23 -14.54
CA ASP A 59 16.94 12.07 -13.85
C ASP A 59 16.14 11.30 -12.79
N ASP A 60 16.67 10.17 -12.30
CA ASP A 60 16.03 9.29 -11.32
C ASP A 60 14.69 8.69 -11.81
N GLY A 61 14.49 8.60 -13.12
CA GLY A 61 13.28 8.09 -13.77
C GLY A 61 12.12 9.08 -13.83
N ARG A 62 12.38 10.36 -13.60
CA ARG A 62 11.34 11.41 -13.60
C ARG A 62 10.61 11.51 -14.92
N HIS A 63 11.33 11.57 -16.03
CA HIS A 63 10.74 11.70 -17.36
C HIS A 63 9.88 10.48 -17.73
N ALA A 64 10.32 9.28 -17.34
CA ALA A 64 9.51 8.07 -17.51
C ALA A 64 8.26 8.09 -16.60
N GLY A 65 8.37 8.59 -15.37
CA GLY A 65 7.26 8.73 -14.44
C GLY A 65 6.20 9.74 -14.86
N GLU A 66 6.59 10.82 -15.55
CA GLU A 66 5.67 11.85 -16.07
C GLU A 66 4.63 11.26 -17.03
N LEU A 67 4.95 10.18 -17.74
CA LEU A 67 4.02 9.45 -18.60
C LEU A 67 2.78 8.95 -17.85
N LEU A 68 2.85 8.77 -16.53
CA LEU A 68 1.81 8.20 -15.67
C LEU A 68 1.00 9.27 -14.91
N SER A 69 1.40 10.54 -15.01
CA SER A 69 0.85 11.65 -14.21
C SER A 69 -0.65 11.91 -14.42
N TRP A 70 -1.21 11.45 -15.53
CA TRP A 70 -2.64 11.57 -15.84
C TRP A 70 -3.52 10.58 -15.09
N ILE A 71 -3.00 9.42 -14.66
CA ILE A 71 -3.76 8.32 -14.05
C ILE A 71 -4.57 8.79 -12.83
N PRO A 72 -4.03 9.49 -11.83
CA PRO A 72 -4.79 9.90 -10.65
C PRO A 72 -5.92 10.89 -10.95
N ARG A 73 -5.76 11.70 -11.99
CA ARG A 73 -6.80 12.63 -12.44
C ARG A 73 -7.93 11.87 -13.14
N ASP A 74 -7.60 11.00 -14.08
CA ASP A 74 -8.57 10.28 -14.90
C ASP A 74 -9.28 9.18 -14.08
N ALA A 75 -8.66 8.65 -13.02
CA ALA A 75 -9.28 7.78 -12.04
C ALA A 75 -10.55 8.38 -11.39
N LYS A 76 -10.60 9.71 -11.30
CA LYS A 76 -11.73 10.48 -10.73
C LYS A 76 -12.63 11.09 -11.80
N SER A 77 -12.43 10.76 -13.06
CA SER A 77 -13.20 11.32 -14.16
C SER A 77 -14.65 10.84 -14.13
N SER A 78 -15.56 11.73 -14.46
CA SER A 78 -16.96 11.38 -14.74
C SER A 78 -17.16 10.71 -16.10
N ASP A 79 -16.12 10.73 -16.98
CA ASP A 79 -16.09 10.00 -18.22
C ASP A 79 -15.67 8.54 -17.93
N PRO A 80 -16.57 7.56 -18.13
CA PRO A 80 -16.27 6.15 -17.86
C PRO A 80 -15.11 5.60 -18.68
N GLU A 81 -14.92 6.07 -19.91
CA GLU A 81 -13.82 5.60 -20.76
C GLU A 81 -12.47 6.07 -20.20
N ALA A 82 -12.37 7.32 -19.78
CA ALA A 82 -11.18 7.85 -19.12
C ALA A 82 -10.89 7.11 -17.81
N ALA A 83 -11.89 6.91 -16.96
CA ALA A 83 -11.75 6.22 -15.69
C ALA A 83 -11.32 4.76 -15.88
N ASN A 84 -11.96 4.02 -16.79
CA ASN A 84 -11.60 2.62 -17.08
C ASN A 84 -10.20 2.50 -17.69
N ARG A 85 -9.82 3.41 -18.59
CA ARG A 85 -8.47 3.45 -19.16
C ARG A 85 -7.41 3.66 -18.07
N ALA A 86 -7.66 4.60 -17.16
CA ALA A 86 -6.75 4.86 -16.04
C ALA A 86 -6.63 3.62 -15.12
N GLY A 87 -7.76 2.96 -14.82
CA GLY A 87 -7.79 1.74 -14.02
C GLY A 87 -7.04 0.57 -14.67
N ALA A 88 -7.28 0.33 -15.95
CA ALA A 88 -6.60 -0.72 -16.69
C ALA A 88 -5.07 -0.48 -16.75
N THR A 89 -4.65 0.78 -16.93
CA THR A 89 -3.22 1.13 -16.92
C THR A 89 -2.60 0.93 -15.55
N ALA A 90 -3.29 1.38 -14.48
CA ALA A 90 -2.83 1.16 -13.11
C ALA A 90 -2.77 -0.33 -12.75
N HIS A 91 -3.76 -1.13 -13.18
CA HIS A 91 -3.75 -2.58 -13.00
C HIS A 91 -2.57 -3.25 -13.72
N ALA A 92 -2.24 -2.84 -14.96
CA ALA A 92 -1.09 -3.36 -15.67
C ALA A 92 0.24 -3.04 -14.96
N ILE A 93 0.38 -1.81 -14.41
CA ILE A 93 1.52 -1.43 -13.59
C ILE A 93 1.61 -2.31 -12.33
N ALA A 94 0.52 -2.45 -11.59
CA ALA A 94 0.50 -3.26 -10.38
C ALA A 94 0.81 -4.74 -10.66
N THR A 95 0.26 -5.28 -11.76
CA THR A 95 0.56 -6.64 -12.25
C THR A 95 2.05 -6.81 -12.54
N PHE A 96 2.64 -5.85 -13.28
CA PHE A 96 4.07 -5.87 -13.57
C PHE A 96 4.92 -5.85 -12.30
N LEU A 97 4.63 -4.95 -11.35
CA LEU A 97 5.39 -4.83 -10.10
C LEU A 97 5.33 -6.10 -9.25
N ALA A 98 4.17 -6.78 -9.25
CA ALA A 98 4.01 -8.05 -8.57
C ALA A 98 4.75 -9.19 -9.28
N ASP A 99 4.52 -9.37 -10.58
CA ASP A 99 5.09 -10.49 -11.34
C ASP A 99 6.62 -10.37 -11.50
N HIS A 100 7.17 -9.15 -11.43
CA HIS A 100 8.59 -8.83 -11.55
C HIS A 100 9.18 -8.22 -10.26
N TYR A 101 8.64 -8.56 -9.10
CA TYR A 101 9.08 -8.02 -7.81
C TYR A 101 10.61 -8.09 -7.62
N ASN A 102 11.22 -9.22 -7.98
CA ASN A 102 12.66 -9.40 -7.80
C ASN A 102 13.51 -8.44 -8.62
N ASP A 103 13.01 -7.99 -9.75
CA ASP A 103 13.69 -7.03 -10.64
C ASP A 103 13.35 -5.59 -10.21
N ALA A 104 12.10 -5.33 -9.79
CA ALA A 104 11.61 -4.02 -9.39
C ALA A 104 12.06 -3.57 -7.99
N LYS A 105 12.36 -4.51 -7.07
CA LYS A 105 12.72 -4.19 -5.67
C LYS A 105 14.00 -3.35 -5.52
N GLY A 106 14.84 -3.27 -6.54
CA GLY A 106 16.02 -2.40 -6.57
C GLY A 106 15.75 -0.99 -7.12
N ALA A 107 14.62 -0.81 -7.79
CA ALA A 107 14.36 0.41 -8.56
C ALA A 107 14.19 1.67 -7.69
N GLY A 108 13.78 1.54 -6.42
CA GLY A 108 13.71 2.68 -5.51
C GLY A 108 15.08 3.34 -5.24
N ALA A 109 16.18 2.57 -5.34
CA ALA A 109 17.53 3.13 -5.19
C ALA A 109 18.07 3.75 -6.48
N THR A 110 17.63 3.24 -7.66
CA THR A 110 18.15 3.70 -8.97
C THR A 110 17.24 4.73 -9.63
N ASN A 111 15.93 4.61 -9.46
CA ASN A 111 14.90 5.43 -10.11
C ASN A 111 13.82 5.87 -9.10
N PRO A 112 14.16 6.56 -8.01
CA PRO A 112 13.20 6.93 -6.96
C PRO A 112 12.01 7.74 -7.49
N ALA A 113 12.22 8.64 -8.45
CA ALA A 113 11.14 9.44 -9.02
C ALA A 113 10.13 8.59 -9.82
N LEU A 114 10.58 7.51 -10.48
CA LEU A 114 9.67 6.57 -11.15
C LEU A 114 8.85 5.76 -10.13
N ILE A 115 9.45 5.30 -9.03
CA ILE A 115 8.71 4.59 -7.97
C ILE A 115 7.68 5.51 -7.31
N GLN A 116 8.00 6.79 -7.09
CA GLN A 116 7.04 7.80 -6.60
C GLN A 116 5.89 8.01 -7.60
N ALA A 117 6.17 7.97 -8.90
CA ALA A 117 5.13 8.04 -9.93
C ALA A 117 4.22 6.80 -9.91
N TYR A 118 4.78 5.59 -9.75
CA TYR A 118 3.99 4.38 -9.57
C TYR A 118 3.12 4.46 -8.32
N ALA A 119 3.67 4.87 -7.17
CA ALA A 119 2.89 5.07 -5.94
C ALA A 119 1.71 6.02 -6.17
N THR A 120 1.96 7.18 -6.78
CA THR A 120 0.94 8.18 -7.08
C THR A 120 -0.15 7.63 -8.02
N ALA A 121 0.23 6.87 -9.04
CA ALA A 121 -0.70 6.26 -10.00
C ALA A 121 -1.58 5.18 -9.35
N LEU A 122 -1.09 4.46 -8.34
CA LEU A 122 -1.80 3.34 -7.70
C LEU A 122 -2.67 3.75 -6.51
N ILE A 123 -2.42 4.88 -5.86
CA ILE A 123 -3.20 5.38 -4.71
C ILE A 123 -4.72 5.39 -4.96
N PRO A 124 -5.25 5.85 -6.09
CA PRO A 124 -6.70 5.85 -6.33
C PRO A 124 -7.35 4.45 -6.31
N TYR A 125 -6.55 3.41 -6.45
CA TYR A 125 -7.02 2.02 -6.59
C TYR A 125 -6.81 1.17 -5.34
N LEU A 126 -6.38 1.77 -4.23
CA LEU A 126 -6.18 1.05 -2.95
C LEU A 126 -7.42 0.29 -2.49
N GLY A 127 -8.62 0.89 -2.64
CA GLY A 127 -9.88 0.21 -2.35
C GLY A 127 -10.13 -0.99 -3.29
N ALA A 128 -9.95 -0.79 -4.59
CA ALA A 128 -10.13 -1.85 -5.59
C ALA A 128 -9.14 -3.01 -5.37
N MET A 129 -7.89 -2.73 -5.03
CA MET A 129 -6.87 -3.75 -4.70
C MET A 129 -7.33 -4.71 -3.60
N VAL A 130 -8.12 -4.23 -2.65
CA VAL A 130 -8.59 -5.01 -1.48
C VAL A 130 -10.05 -5.43 -1.58
N GLY A 131 -10.67 -5.26 -2.76
CA GLY A 131 -12.02 -5.74 -3.05
C GLY A 131 -13.13 -4.88 -2.43
N ASP A 132 -12.93 -3.56 -2.32
CA ASP A 132 -14.01 -2.63 -2.03
C ASP A 132 -14.99 -2.63 -3.23
N PRO A 133 -16.26 -2.98 -3.04
CA PRO A 133 -17.25 -2.98 -4.12
C PRO A 133 -17.53 -1.57 -4.67
N ASN A 134 -17.18 -0.52 -3.92
CA ASN A 134 -17.26 0.88 -4.34
C ASN A 134 -15.89 1.41 -4.82
N GLY A 135 -14.92 0.53 -5.02
CA GLY A 135 -13.58 0.89 -5.47
C GLY A 135 -13.58 1.54 -6.86
N THR A 136 -12.49 2.20 -7.16
CA THR A 136 -12.30 2.90 -8.44
C THR A 136 -12.35 1.91 -9.61
N SER A 137 -13.13 2.23 -10.64
CA SER A 137 -13.38 1.35 -11.78
C SER A 137 -12.13 1.05 -12.63
N GLY A 138 -12.17 -0.06 -13.36
CA GLY A 138 -11.12 -0.47 -14.30
C GLY A 138 -9.93 -1.16 -13.65
N PHE A 139 -9.94 -1.39 -12.33
CA PHE A 139 -8.88 -2.10 -11.61
C PHE A 139 -9.48 -3.32 -10.88
N GLU A 140 -9.01 -4.50 -11.21
CA GLU A 140 -9.40 -5.75 -10.53
C GLU A 140 -8.33 -6.14 -9.50
N PRO A 141 -8.71 -6.80 -8.37
CA PRO A 141 -7.74 -7.31 -7.41
C PRO A 141 -6.72 -8.25 -8.07
N LEU A 142 -5.44 -8.14 -7.69
CA LEU A 142 -4.38 -9.00 -8.21
C LEU A 142 -4.43 -10.42 -7.64
N ASP A 143 -5.04 -10.57 -6.47
CA ASP A 143 -5.12 -11.81 -5.70
C ASP A 143 -6.57 -12.18 -5.41
N SER A 144 -6.81 -13.45 -5.08
CA SER A 144 -8.06 -13.84 -4.42
C SER A 144 -8.15 -13.16 -3.05
N LEU A 145 -9.30 -12.58 -2.75
CA LEU A 145 -9.55 -11.85 -1.49
C LEU A 145 -9.55 -12.76 -0.25
N ASP A 146 -9.64 -14.08 -0.44
CA ASP A 146 -9.57 -15.09 0.61
C ASP A 146 -8.14 -15.64 0.82
N SER A 147 -7.15 -15.11 0.07
CA SER A 147 -5.75 -15.50 0.14
C SER A 147 -4.94 -14.59 1.09
N SER A 148 -3.63 -14.89 1.23
CA SER A 148 -2.67 -13.99 1.87
C SER A 148 -2.29 -12.78 1.02
N MET A 149 -2.83 -12.64 -0.19
CA MET A 149 -2.62 -11.55 -1.14
C MET A 149 -1.14 -11.29 -1.46
N PRO A 150 -0.36 -12.31 -1.84
CA PRO A 150 1.09 -12.20 -2.00
C PRO A 150 1.48 -11.20 -3.10
N ARG A 151 0.78 -11.20 -4.24
CA ARG A 151 1.07 -10.28 -5.35
C ARG A 151 0.85 -8.82 -4.97
N THR A 152 -0.25 -8.54 -4.25
CA THR A 152 -0.53 -7.18 -3.76
C THR A 152 0.52 -6.78 -2.69
N ALA A 153 0.95 -7.70 -1.82
CA ALA A 153 2.01 -7.44 -0.85
C ALA A 153 3.36 -7.09 -1.52
N GLU A 154 3.68 -7.70 -2.66
CA GLU A 154 4.86 -7.37 -3.46
C GLU A 154 4.79 -5.94 -4.02
N VAL A 155 3.61 -5.48 -4.45
CA VAL A 155 3.42 -4.07 -4.86
C VAL A 155 3.73 -3.12 -3.69
N PHE A 156 3.20 -3.39 -2.48
CA PHE A 156 3.52 -2.61 -1.28
C PHE A 156 5.02 -2.63 -0.96
N ALA A 157 5.68 -3.78 -1.15
CA ALA A 157 7.11 -3.92 -0.91
C ALA A 157 7.95 -3.09 -1.90
N VAL A 158 7.55 -3.00 -3.17
CA VAL A 158 8.24 -2.12 -4.15
C VAL A 158 8.11 -0.65 -3.75
N MET A 159 6.93 -0.20 -3.33
CA MET A 159 6.76 1.19 -2.84
C MET A 159 7.68 1.48 -1.65
N ALA A 160 7.89 0.50 -0.78
CA ALA A 160 8.77 0.62 0.39
C ALA A 160 10.28 0.72 0.04
N THR A 161 10.69 0.58 -1.22
CA THR A 161 12.09 0.71 -1.64
C THR A 161 12.55 2.16 -1.79
N ASP A 162 11.62 3.12 -1.93
CA ASP A 162 11.89 4.56 -1.87
C ASP A 162 11.14 5.20 -0.70
N ALA A 163 11.81 6.03 0.10
CA ALA A 163 11.23 6.57 1.33
C ALA A 163 10.05 7.52 1.08
N ALA A 164 10.06 8.29 -0.01
CA ALA A 164 8.99 9.23 -0.33
C ALA A 164 7.77 8.50 -0.93
N ALA A 165 8.00 7.49 -1.77
CA ALA A 165 6.95 6.63 -2.29
C ALA A 165 6.27 5.86 -1.15
N ASP A 166 7.06 5.24 -0.25
CA ASP A 166 6.58 4.53 0.93
C ASP A 166 5.67 5.43 1.78
N HIS A 167 6.19 6.59 2.20
CA HIS A 167 5.44 7.54 3.02
C HIS A 167 4.11 7.91 2.36
N THR A 168 4.14 8.32 1.10
CA THR A 168 2.93 8.76 0.39
C THR A 168 1.91 7.62 0.21
N PHE A 169 2.38 6.42 -0.15
CA PHE A 169 1.52 5.28 -0.41
C PHE A 169 0.94 4.68 0.88
N ILE A 170 1.77 4.54 1.93
CA ILE A 170 1.34 3.99 3.21
C ILE A 170 0.42 4.94 3.96
N ASP A 171 0.64 6.26 3.89
CA ASP A 171 -0.25 7.25 4.47
C ASP A 171 -1.64 7.20 3.81
N ALA A 172 -1.67 7.11 2.48
CA ALA A 172 -2.92 6.95 1.74
C ALA A 172 -3.63 5.63 2.11
N ALA A 173 -2.90 4.52 2.14
CA ALA A 173 -3.43 3.21 2.52
C ALA A 173 -3.97 3.22 3.97
N SER A 174 -3.22 3.79 4.91
CA SER A 174 -3.64 3.93 6.31
C SER A 174 -4.90 4.78 6.44
N SER A 175 -5.00 5.88 5.70
CA SER A 175 -6.18 6.74 5.67
C SER A 175 -7.42 6.02 5.13
N HIS A 176 -7.26 5.18 4.09
CA HIS A 176 -8.32 4.32 3.59
C HIS A 176 -8.79 3.32 4.66
N ALA A 177 -7.85 2.61 5.30
CA ALA A 177 -8.18 1.67 6.38
C ALA A 177 -8.89 2.37 7.55
N ASP A 178 -8.43 3.55 7.98
CA ASP A 178 -9.08 4.35 9.02
C ASP A 178 -10.52 4.72 8.64
N THR A 179 -10.76 5.04 7.38
CA THR A 179 -12.10 5.39 6.88
C THR A 179 -13.04 4.19 6.97
N TYR A 180 -12.62 3.02 6.52
CA TYR A 180 -13.40 1.78 6.60
C TYR A 180 -13.67 1.36 8.06
N GLU A 181 -12.66 1.46 8.93
CA GLU A 181 -12.82 1.14 10.36
C GLU A 181 -13.83 2.08 11.05
N LYS A 182 -13.83 3.38 10.70
CA LYS A 182 -14.80 4.35 11.20
C LYS A 182 -16.21 4.06 10.68
N GLN A 183 -16.36 3.74 9.40
CA GLN A 183 -17.64 3.35 8.81
C GLN A 183 -18.21 2.11 9.50
N PHE A 184 -17.37 1.08 9.71
CA PHE A 184 -17.78 -0.08 10.48
C PHE A 184 -18.22 0.27 11.91
N ALA A 185 -17.48 1.14 12.62
CA ALA A 185 -17.82 1.52 13.99
C ALA A 185 -19.16 2.30 14.03
N ASP A 186 -19.44 3.13 13.06
CA ASP A 186 -20.70 3.86 12.93
C ASP A 186 -21.87 2.89 12.64
N VAL A 187 -21.67 1.90 11.75
CA VAL A 187 -22.65 0.82 11.49
C VAL A 187 -22.92 -0.01 12.75
N ALA A 188 -21.86 -0.43 13.46
CA ALA A 188 -21.97 -1.23 14.69
C ALA A 188 -22.68 -0.46 15.82
N ALA A 189 -22.49 0.85 15.90
CA ALA A 189 -23.21 1.69 16.88
C ALA A 189 -24.69 1.87 16.52
N ALA A 190 -25.02 1.96 15.24
CA ALA A 190 -26.39 2.11 14.75
C ALA A 190 -27.20 0.80 14.81
N ASP A 191 -26.55 -0.34 14.48
CA ASP A 191 -27.12 -1.68 14.56
C ASP A 191 -26.14 -2.67 15.22
N PRO A 192 -26.17 -2.80 16.55
CA PRO A 192 -25.26 -3.70 17.25
C PRO A 192 -25.49 -5.19 16.94
N THR A 193 -26.59 -5.53 16.27
CA THR A 193 -26.85 -6.92 15.84
C THR A 193 -26.18 -7.24 14.51
N LEU A 194 -25.66 -6.23 13.80
CA LEU A 194 -25.07 -6.34 12.47
C LEU A 194 -25.95 -7.20 11.53
N SER A 195 -27.26 -6.89 11.53
CA SER A 195 -28.28 -7.65 10.82
C SER A 195 -28.03 -7.68 9.30
N SER A 196 -27.39 -6.64 8.74
CA SER A 196 -26.92 -6.61 7.36
C SER A 196 -25.48 -7.11 7.28
N PRO A 197 -25.13 -7.97 6.30
CA PRO A 197 -23.76 -8.42 6.08
C PRO A 197 -22.85 -7.34 5.48
N ASN A 198 -23.36 -6.14 5.18
CA ASN A 198 -22.62 -5.05 4.52
C ASN A 198 -21.41 -4.55 5.31
N TRP A 199 -21.38 -4.77 6.62
CA TRP A 199 -20.22 -4.46 7.45
C TRP A 199 -18.91 -5.12 6.94
N ARG A 200 -19.04 -6.25 6.21
CA ARG A 200 -17.88 -6.93 5.60
C ARG A 200 -17.21 -6.08 4.51
N ASN A 201 -18.00 -5.24 3.83
CA ASN A 201 -17.51 -4.36 2.77
C ASN A 201 -16.64 -3.22 3.31
N ASP A 202 -16.78 -2.90 4.58
CA ASP A 202 -15.96 -1.90 5.25
C ASP A 202 -14.80 -2.56 6.01
N LEU A 203 -15.11 -3.50 6.89
CA LEU A 203 -14.13 -4.02 7.84
C LEU A 203 -13.09 -4.96 7.22
N LEU A 204 -13.47 -5.78 6.23
CA LEU A 204 -12.50 -6.70 5.60
C LEU A 204 -11.50 -5.97 4.69
N PRO A 205 -11.88 -4.97 3.87
CA PRO A 205 -10.91 -4.11 3.19
C PRO A 205 -9.93 -3.42 4.14
N ALA A 206 -10.40 -2.90 5.28
CA ALA A 206 -9.51 -2.35 6.30
C ALA A 206 -8.47 -3.37 6.80
N ALA A 207 -8.91 -4.58 7.13
CA ALA A 207 -8.04 -5.65 7.59
C ALA A 207 -6.99 -6.04 6.53
N ARG A 208 -7.40 -6.10 5.25
CA ARG A 208 -6.50 -6.40 4.14
C ARG A 208 -5.44 -5.32 3.97
N ILE A 209 -5.84 -4.04 3.95
CA ILE A 209 -4.89 -2.92 3.84
C ILE A 209 -3.88 -2.96 5.00
N ARG A 210 -4.33 -3.11 6.25
CA ARG A 210 -3.44 -3.20 7.42
C ARG A 210 -2.47 -4.38 7.31
N GLY A 211 -2.98 -5.52 6.84
CA GLY A 211 -2.17 -6.71 6.57
C GLY A 211 -1.12 -6.48 5.48
N LEU A 212 -1.50 -5.83 4.37
CA LEU A 212 -0.62 -5.52 3.25
C LEU A 212 0.48 -4.53 3.62
N ILE A 213 0.17 -3.49 4.39
CA ILE A 213 1.18 -2.56 4.94
C ILE A 213 2.25 -3.35 5.71
N LYS A 214 1.82 -4.28 6.57
CA LYS A 214 2.72 -5.11 7.36
C LYS A 214 3.52 -6.08 6.49
N ALA A 215 2.87 -6.78 5.56
CA ALA A 215 3.50 -7.75 4.67
C ALA A 215 4.53 -7.08 3.75
N GLY A 216 4.13 -5.96 3.11
CA GLY A 216 5.02 -5.19 2.22
C GLY A 216 6.27 -4.67 2.94
N SER A 217 6.11 -4.11 4.15
CA SER A 217 7.26 -3.68 4.96
C SER A 217 8.23 -4.84 5.25
N ARG A 218 7.71 -6.02 5.60
CA ARG A 218 8.53 -7.21 5.87
C ARG A 218 9.26 -7.72 4.63
N LEU A 219 8.55 -7.79 3.49
CA LEU A 219 9.15 -8.19 2.21
C LEU A 219 10.27 -7.23 1.80
N ALA A 220 10.12 -5.94 2.08
CA ALA A 220 11.16 -4.92 1.88
C ALA A 220 12.29 -4.98 2.93
N GLY A 221 12.27 -5.93 3.87
CA GLY A 221 13.26 -6.06 4.94
C GLY A 221 13.17 -4.97 6.01
N ARG A 222 12.03 -4.28 6.13
CA ARG A 222 11.80 -3.18 7.08
C ARG A 222 10.93 -3.64 8.24
N GLN A 223 11.11 -3.00 9.40
CA GLN A 223 10.17 -3.19 10.50
C GLN A 223 8.91 -2.36 10.22
N PRO A 224 7.72 -2.98 10.27
CA PRO A 224 6.47 -2.24 10.11
C PRO A 224 6.32 -1.17 11.19
N ASP A 225 5.94 0.04 10.80
CA ASP A 225 5.68 1.12 11.75
C ASP A 225 4.44 0.77 12.60
N PRO A 226 4.57 0.68 13.93
CA PRO A 226 3.46 0.35 14.80
C PRO A 226 2.33 1.39 14.75
N THR A 227 2.60 2.63 14.36
CA THR A 227 1.57 3.69 14.26
C THR A 227 0.63 3.49 13.07
N THR A 228 1.08 2.82 12.02
CA THR A 228 0.26 2.52 10.83
C THR A 228 -0.61 1.27 11.01
N GLN A 229 -0.39 0.50 12.09
CA GLN A 229 -1.07 -0.76 12.37
C GLN A 229 -2.07 -0.57 13.53
N ARG A 230 -3.36 -0.51 13.20
CA ARG A 230 -4.37 -0.58 14.25
C ARG A 230 -4.43 -2.00 14.82
N SER A 231 -4.23 -2.12 16.11
CA SER A 231 -4.43 -3.37 16.82
C SER A 231 -5.93 -3.68 17.00
N VAL A 232 -6.26 -4.92 17.31
CA VAL A 232 -7.63 -5.32 17.75
C VAL A 232 -8.15 -4.39 18.84
N TYR A 233 -7.30 -4.00 19.77
CA TYR A 233 -7.67 -3.11 20.87
C TYR A 233 -8.03 -1.69 20.40
N GLY A 234 -7.33 -1.18 19.40
CA GLY A 234 -7.67 0.11 18.79
C GLY A 234 -9.03 0.07 18.08
N LEU A 235 -9.34 -1.04 17.39
CA LEU A 235 -10.65 -1.25 16.78
C LEU A 235 -11.75 -1.41 17.83
N GLN A 236 -11.52 -2.18 18.90
CA GLN A 236 -12.45 -2.30 20.03
C GLN A 236 -12.76 -0.93 20.63
N TYR A 237 -11.74 -0.12 20.90
CA TYR A 237 -11.92 1.25 21.39
C TYR A 237 -12.76 2.08 20.41
N LEU A 238 -12.45 2.04 19.13
CA LEU A 238 -13.17 2.81 18.12
C LEU A 238 -14.67 2.45 18.10
N VAL A 239 -14.99 1.17 18.11
CA VAL A 239 -16.39 0.69 18.14
C VAL A 239 -17.08 1.10 19.43
N VAL A 240 -16.49 0.79 20.59
CA VAL A 240 -17.12 1.08 21.89
C VAL A 240 -17.30 2.58 22.08
N SER A 241 -16.35 3.41 21.65
CA SER A 241 -16.45 4.88 21.74
C SER A 241 -17.63 5.47 20.95
N ARG A 242 -18.14 4.75 19.94
CA ARG A 242 -19.36 5.12 19.22
C ARG A 242 -20.63 4.64 19.90
N MET A 243 -20.54 3.55 20.68
CA MET A 243 -21.71 2.90 21.29
C MET A 243 -22.06 3.44 22.67
N VAL A 244 -21.10 4.05 23.39
CA VAL A 244 -21.30 4.43 24.79
C VAL A 244 -21.10 5.93 25.03
N ARG A 245 -21.84 6.47 26.00
CA ARG A 245 -21.67 7.84 26.46
C ARG A 245 -22.00 7.96 27.95
N GLY A 246 -21.07 8.51 28.73
CA GLY A 246 -21.23 8.83 30.15
C GLY A 246 -21.13 7.64 31.10
N SER A 247 -21.66 6.49 30.75
CA SER A 247 -21.56 5.24 31.52
C SER A 247 -21.89 4.05 30.65
N ALA A 248 -21.31 2.88 30.99
CA ALA A 248 -21.65 1.61 30.38
C ALA A 248 -21.37 0.44 31.34
N PRO A 249 -22.10 -0.70 31.22
CA PRO A 249 -21.75 -1.91 31.95
C PRO A 249 -20.31 -2.33 31.69
N PHE A 250 -19.63 -2.80 32.72
CA PHE A 250 -18.24 -3.29 32.67
C PHE A 250 -17.16 -2.22 32.44
N ILE A 251 -17.52 -0.94 32.15
CA ILE A 251 -16.55 0.15 31.97
C ILE A 251 -16.59 1.05 33.21
N SER A 252 -15.44 1.18 33.87
CA SER A 252 -15.31 2.01 35.08
C SER A 252 -15.53 3.50 34.74
N PRO A 253 -16.20 4.27 35.64
CA PRO A 253 -16.45 5.70 35.42
C PRO A 253 -15.20 6.53 35.16
N GLU A 254 -14.05 6.12 35.68
CA GLU A 254 -12.74 6.79 35.48
C GLU A 254 -12.28 6.84 34.03
N TYR A 255 -12.86 5.98 33.15
CA TYR A 255 -12.55 5.93 31.73
C TYR A 255 -13.45 6.82 30.86
N PHE A 256 -14.31 7.61 31.48
CA PHE A 256 -15.10 8.61 30.77
C PHE A 256 -14.59 10.02 31.04
N ASN A 257 -14.61 10.85 30.03
CA ASN A 257 -14.36 12.28 30.11
C ASN A 257 -15.58 13.01 30.73
N PRO A 258 -15.43 14.24 31.22
CA PRO A 258 -16.56 15.02 31.77
C PRO A 258 -17.71 15.25 30.78
N ASP A 259 -17.43 15.23 29.46
CA ASP A 259 -18.44 15.33 28.39
C ASP A 259 -19.12 13.98 28.09
N GLY A 260 -18.74 12.93 28.77
CA GLY A 260 -19.26 11.58 28.62
C GLY A 260 -18.62 10.75 27.51
N SER A 261 -17.65 11.26 26.78
CA SER A 261 -16.86 10.46 25.81
C SER A 261 -15.94 9.49 26.52
N LEU A 262 -15.63 8.34 25.89
CA LEU A 262 -14.55 7.46 26.36
C LEU A 262 -13.20 8.12 26.17
N LYS A 263 -12.33 7.98 27.16
CA LYS A 263 -10.94 8.41 27.08
C LYS A 263 -10.18 7.64 26.00
N SER A 264 -9.39 8.35 25.21
CA SER A 264 -8.43 7.74 24.28
C SER A 264 -7.26 7.07 25.01
N ALA A 265 -6.44 6.32 24.29
CA ALA A 265 -5.27 5.66 24.87
C ALA A 265 -4.32 6.63 25.59
N ASP A 266 -4.15 7.82 25.01
CA ASP A 266 -3.24 8.85 25.52
C ASP A 266 -3.76 9.57 26.77
N GLU A 267 -5.06 9.42 27.06
CA GLU A 267 -5.73 10.02 28.23
C GLU A 267 -5.85 9.04 29.42
N ILE A 268 -5.33 7.81 29.26
CA ILE A 268 -5.42 6.79 30.30
C ILE A 268 -4.24 6.82 31.24
N ASP A 269 -4.47 7.20 32.50
CA ASP A 269 -3.52 7.04 33.59
C ASP A 269 -3.59 5.59 34.12
N GLY A 270 -2.66 4.73 33.71
CA GLY A 270 -2.59 3.35 34.20
C GLY A 270 -2.42 2.29 33.10
N PRO A 271 -2.52 0.98 33.48
CA PRO A 271 -2.26 -0.08 32.52
C PRO A 271 -3.36 -0.16 31.48
N TRP A 272 -2.99 0.11 30.25
CA TRP A 272 -3.84 0.00 29.06
C TRP A 272 -4.55 -1.36 28.95
N SER A 273 -3.91 -2.44 29.41
CA SER A 273 -4.48 -3.79 29.42
C SER A 273 -5.78 -3.91 30.23
N ARG A 274 -5.88 -3.19 31.38
CA ARG A 274 -7.09 -3.20 32.19
C ARG A 274 -8.26 -2.50 31.49
N TYR A 275 -7.99 -1.37 30.85
CA TYR A 275 -8.98 -0.65 30.07
C TYR A 275 -9.50 -1.51 28.90
N ASN A 276 -8.60 -2.08 28.11
CA ASN A 276 -8.95 -2.96 27.00
C ASN A 276 -9.77 -4.18 27.44
N ALA A 277 -9.44 -4.77 28.60
CA ALA A 277 -10.22 -5.88 29.15
C ALA A 277 -11.67 -5.46 29.45
N GLN A 278 -11.89 -4.23 29.94
CA GLN A 278 -13.23 -3.71 30.18
C GLN A 278 -14.00 -3.43 28.88
N LEU A 279 -13.34 -2.87 27.86
CA LEU A 279 -13.95 -2.71 26.52
C LEU A 279 -14.32 -4.06 25.92
N GLY A 280 -13.44 -5.05 26.02
CA GLY A 280 -13.71 -6.43 25.60
C GLY A 280 -14.90 -7.03 26.36
N SER A 281 -14.97 -6.85 27.69
CA SER A 281 -16.10 -7.32 28.51
C SER A 281 -17.41 -6.67 28.09
N TYR A 282 -17.43 -5.38 27.79
CA TYR A 282 -18.60 -4.70 27.25
C TYR A 282 -19.07 -5.34 25.94
N LEU A 283 -18.13 -5.60 25.02
CA LEU A 283 -18.43 -6.20 23.70
C LEU A 283 -18.93 -7.65 23.78
N THR A 284 -18.75 -8.37 24.90
CA THR A 284 -19.32 -9.71 25.06
C THR A 284 -20.85 -9.72 25.00
N SER A 285 -21.49 -8.58 25.29
CA SER A 285 -22.94 -8.41 25.14
C SER A 285 -23.38 -8.29 23.66
N TYR A 286 -22.42 -8.18 22.72
CA TYR A 286 -22.65 -7.98 21.29
C TYR A 286 -21.84 -9.01 20.48
N PRO A 287 -22.29 -10.27 20.42
CA PRO A 287 -21.52 -11.37 19.83
C PRO A 287 -21.21 -11.14 18.36
N GLN A 288 -22.11 -10.52 17.59
CA GLN A 288 -21.90 -10.23 16.17
C GLN A 288 -20.74 -9.23 15.94
N ILE A 289 -20.65 -8.19 16.76
CA ILE A 289 -19.53 -7.23 16.73
C ILE A 289 -18.23 -7.93 17.13
N THR A 290 -18.28 -8.76 18.17
CA THR A 290 -17.11 -9.54 18.61
C THR A 290 -16.59 -10.45 17.49
N ASP A 291 -17.50 -11.13 16.78
CA ASP A 291 -17.12 -12.02 15.67
C ASP A 291 -16.61 -11.25 14.45
N ALA A 292 -17.15 -10.06 14.18
CA ALA A 292 -16.63 -9.18 13.15
C ALA A 292 -15.20 -8.71 13.47
N ILE A 293 -14.92 -8.33 14.71
CA ILE A 293 -13.56 -7.95 15.15
C ILE A 293 -12.59 -9.13 15.06
N LYS A 294 -13.05 -10.35 15.39
CA LYS A 294 -12.24 -11.57 15.18
C LYS A 294 -11.95 -11.82 13.70
N ALA A 295 -12.93 -11.61 12.81
CA ALA A 295 -12.74 -11.75 11.38
C ALA A 295 -11.71 -10.74 10.84
N PHE A 296 -11.76 -9.48 11.30
CA PHE A 296 -10.73 -8.48 11.02
C PHE A 296 -9.35 -8.99 11.44
N GLN A 297 -9.20 -9.46 12.67
CA GLN A 297 -7.93 -9.96 13.19
C GLN A 297 -7.41 -11.16 12.42
N ALA A 298 -8.29 -12.09 12.06
CA ALA A 298 -7.91 -13.27 11.28
C ALA A 298 -7.39 -12.87 9.88
N THR A 299 -8.11 -11.98 9.19
CA THR A 299 -7.72 -11.47 7.87
C THR A 299 -6.40 -10.69 7.93
N PHE A 300 -6.29 -9.75 8.88
CA PHE A 300 -5.05 -8.99 9.11
C PHE A 300 -3.85 -9.92 9.36
N THR A 301 -4.05 -10.96 10.18
CA THR A 301 -2.97 -11.90 10.53
C THR A 301 -2.60 -12.76 9.35
N ALA A 302 -3.58 -13.28 8.61
CA ALA A 302 -3.34 -14.14 7.43
C ALA A 302 -2.52 -13.42 6.36
N ILE A 303 -2.82 -12.13 6.10
CA ILE A 303 -2.11 -11.33 5.10
C ILE A 303 -0.78 -10.81 5.65
N GLY A 304 -0.74 -10.36 6.88
CA GLY A 304 0.46 -9.80 7.51
C GLY A 304 1.53 -10.84 7.92
N GLN A 305 1.31 -12.14 7.65
CA GLN A 305 2.32 -13.19 7.79
C GLN A 305 2.81 -13.53 6.38
N PRO A 306 4.10 -13.35 6.08
CA PRO A 306 4.68 -13.77 4.80
C PRO A 306 4.76 -15.28 4.71
#